data_b29b34e34947c7a8de262494c54de32a
#
_entry.id   b29b34e34947c7a8de262494c54de32a
#
_cell.length_a   1.000
_cell.length_b   1.000
_cell.length_c   1.000
_cell.angle_alpha   90.00
_cell.angle_beta   90.00
_cell.angle_gamma   90.00
#
_symmetry.space_group_name_H-M   'P 1'
#
loop_
_entity.id
_entity.type
_entity.pdbx_description
1 polymer ?
#
loop_
_entity_poly.entity_id
_entity_poly.type
_entity_poly.pdbx_seq_one_letter_code
_entity_poly.pdbx_strand_id
1 'polypeptide(L)'
;MDDIPLSSSSETGLDPIIRLKNLDIGYTKSLVSNITTQIYSGDRIAIIGPSGVGKTTLLRTIAGLIAPVSGEIENTFSARGDIGYIPQKLGLVRHSSARNNIQLGARTRKSRFYPPFIGLGDSLNSEVESLIQNLGIQDIADEPVRILSGGQQRRVAIARALIQKPGLIVADEFLGELDLDNIESIIEMLRSQLTNLNATLVMVEHQEDIARSIATRIWRIDGNSLVEEVVG
;
A
#
# COMPACT_ATOMS: atom_id res chain seq x y z
N MET A 1 42.40 18.72 -2.80
CA MET A 1 41.13 19.27 -2.30
C MET A 1 40.16 18.13 -2.34
N ASP A 2 39.90 17.64 -1.16
CA ASP A 2 39.47 16.25 -0.93
C ASP A 2 37.97 16.06 -1.18
N ASP A 3 37.67 15.08 -2.04
CA ASP A 3 36.33 14.55 -2.21
C ASP A 3 35.90 13.85 -0.92
N ILE A 4 34.88 14.40 -0.24
CA ILE A 4 34.24 13.75 0.88
C ILE A 4 33.19 12.78 0.30
N PRO A 5 33.34 11.47 0.46
CA PRO A 5 32.30 10.54 0.10
C PRO A 5 31.16 10.67 1.09
N LEU A 6 29.96 10.97 0.60
CA LEU A 6 28.72 10.86 1.36
C LEU A 6 28.56 9.40 1.80
N SER A 7 28.92 9.12 3.04
CA SER A 7 28.72 7.84 3.67
C SER A 7 27.23 7.61 3.89
N SER A 8 26.68 6.70 3.12
CA SER A 8 25.37 6.09 3.37
C SER A 8 25.36 5.42 4.74
N SER A 9 24.56 5.95 5.65
CA SER A 9 24.24 5.31 6.93
C SER A 9 23.39 4.07 6.73
N SER A 10 24.02 2.93 6.56
CA SER A 10 23.42 1.60 6.68
C SER A 10 23.54 1.15 8.14
N GLU A 11 22.63 1.55 9.00
CA GLU A 11 22.58 1.13 10.42
C GLU A 11 21.35 0.30 10.78
N THR A 12 20.79 -0.44 9.87
CA THR A 12 19.91 -1.55 10.22
C THR A 12 20.41 -2.78 9.49
N GLY A 13 20.91 -3.78 10.22
CA GLY A 13 21.40 -5.05 9.67
C GLY A 13 20.30 -5.91 9.05
N LEU A 14 19.29 -5.29 8.45
CA LEU A 14 18.16 -5.91 7.75
C LEU A 14 18.36 -5.76 6.24
N ASP A 15 18.19 -6.85 5.50
CA ASP A 15 18.14 -6.79 4.05
C ASP A 15 16.87 -6.06 3.59
N PRO A 16 16.95 -5.14 2.63
CA PRO A 16 15.78 -4.47 2.08
C PRO A 16 14.88 -5.44 1.32
N ILE A 17 13.59 -5.24 1.43
CA ILE A 17 12.58 -6.01 0.69
C ILE A 17 12.43 -5.53 -0.76
N ILE A 18 12.79 -4.26 -1.03
CA ILE A 18 12.86 -3.69 -2.38
C ILE A 18 14.10 -2.80 -2.48
N ARG A 19 14.82 -2.90 -3.59
CA ARG A 19 15.89 -1.98 -3.99
C ARG A 19 15.54 -1.34 -5.32
N LEU A 20 15.56 -0.03 -5.38
CA LEU A 20 15.45 0.76 -6.62
C LEU A 20 16.86 1.23 -6.99
N LYS A 21 17.29 0.92 -8.23
CA LYS A 21 18.67 1.24 -8.71
C LYS A 21 18.59 2.05 -9.99
N ASN A 22 18.99 3.32 -9.91
CA ASN A 22 18.99 4.25 -11.04
C ASN A 22 17.68 4.20 -11.85
N LEU A 23 16.56 4.14 -11.13
CA LEU A 23 15.26 3.89 -11.71
C LEU A 23 14.69 5.16 -12.34
N ASP A 24 14.31 5.06 -13.61
CA ASP A 24 13.53 6.06 -14.33
C ASP A 24 12.08 5.57 -14.47
N ILE A 25 11.14 6.37 -14.06
CA ILE A 25 9.72 6.04 -14.14
C ILE A 25 8.99 6.97 -15.10
N GLY A 26 8.02 6.44 -15.82
CA GLY A 26 7.22 7.18 -16.80
C GLY A 26 6.46 6.25 -17.71
N TYR A 27 6.00 6.77 -18.85
CA TYR A 27 5.36 5.97 -19.90
C TYR A 27 6.23 5.98 -21.16
N THR A 28 6.13 7.07 -21.98
CA THR A 28 6.95 7.29 -23.18
C THR A 28 8.18 8.15 -22.90
N LYS A 29 8.13 8.94 -21.84
CA LYS A 29 9.22 9.78 -21.35
C LYS A 29 9.32 9.60 -19.83
N SER A 30 10.53 9.77 -19.32
CA SER A 30 10.75 9.78 -17.88
C SER A 30 10.03 10.97 -17.22
N LEU A 31 9.29 10.70 -16.14
CA LEU A 31 8.68 11.69 -15.26
C LEU A 31 9.59 11.99 -14.07
N VAL A 32 10.17 10.95 -13.50
CA VAL A 32 11.17 11.05 -12.42
C VAL A 32 12.32 10.12 -12.78
N SER A 33 13.55 10.61 -12.61
CA SER A 33 14.75 9.90 -13.05
C SER A 33 15.73 9.66 -11.92
N ASN A 34 16.57 8.66 -12.12
CA ASN A 34 17.71 8.32 -11.25
C ASN A 34 17.30 8.08 -9.79
N ILE A 35 16.18 7.39 -9.59
CA ILE A 35 15.74 7.03 -8.25
C ILE A 35 16.59 5.86 -7.74
N THR A 36 17.34 6.10 -6.66
CA THR A 36 18.14 5.07 -5.99
C THR A 36 17.81 5.11 -4.50
N THR A 37 17.03 4.14 -4.03
CA THR A 37 16.61 4.04 -2.63
C THR A 37 16.20 2.60 -2.29
N GLN A 38 15.89 2.35 -1.03
CA GLN A 38 15.57 1.03 -0.50
C GLN A 38 14.32 1.10 0.39
N ILE A 39 13.57 0.01 0.41
CA ILE A 39 12.41 -0.19 1.29
C ILE A 39 12.71 -1.39 2.19
N TYR A 40 12.54 -1.19 3.49
CA TYR A 40 12.77 -2.23 4.49
C TYR A 40 11.44 -2.74 5.05
N SER A 41 11.46 -3.94 5.61
CA SER A 41 10.29 -4.49 6.29
C SER A 41 9.83 -3.58 7.43
N GLY A 42 8.53 -3.27 7.47
CA GLY A 42 7.94 -2.38 8.47
C GLY A 42 8.01 -0.88 8.12
N ASP A 43 8.68 -0.49 7.03
CA ASP A 43 8.65 0.90 6.56
C ASP A 43 7.22 1.36 6.26
N ARG A 44 6.95 2.61 6.59
CA ARG A 44 5.74 3.32 6.17
C ARG A 44 6.17 4.56 5.39
N ILE A 45 6.10 4.47 4.07
CA ILE A 45 6.58 5.50 3.15
C ILE A 45 5.39 6.22 2.54
N ALA A 46 5.38 7.55 2.63
CA ALA A 46 4.42 8.37 1.90
C ALA A 46 5.10 9.11 0.75
N ILE A 47 4.58 8.96 -0.45
CA ILE A 47 5.01 9.67 -1.65
C ILE A 47 4.16 10.92 -1.78
N ILE A 48 4.79 12.10 -1.71
CA ILE A 48 4.14 13.41 -1.80
C ILE A 48 4.74 14.24 -2.93
N GLY A 49 4.02 15.27 -3.36
CA GLY A 49 4.45 16.17 -4.42
C GLY A 49 3.27 16.71 -5.24
N PRO A 50 3.50 17.62 -6.19
CA PRO A 50 2.46 18.20 -7.04
C PRO A 50 1.65 17.16 -7.83
N SER A 51 0.45 17.53 -8.27
CA SER A 51 -0.34 16.66 -9.16
C SER A 51 0.37 16.46 -10.50
N GLY A 52 0.30 15.24 -11.03
CA GLY A 52 0.89 14.90 -12.34
C GLY A 52 2.40 14.66 -12.34
N VAL A 53 3.10 14.83 -11.20
CA VAL A 53 4.57 14.70 -11.13
C VAL A 53 5.07 13.24 -11.26
N GLY A 54 4.20 12.24 -11.16
CA GLY A 54 4.59 10.83 -11.30
C GLY A 54 4.42 9.98 -10.05
N LYS A 55 3.79 10.47 -8.97
CA LYS A 55 3.59 9.73 -7.70
C LYS A 55 2.91 8.37 -7.92
N THR A 56 1.74 8.37 -8.55
CA THR A 56 0.99 7.14 -8.89
C THR A 56 1.79 6.23 -9.83
N THR A 57 2.58 6.81 -10.74
CA THR A 57 3.44 6.04 -11.65
C THR A 57 4.53 5.33 -10.86
N LEU A 58 5.24 6.03 -9.94
CA LEU A 58 6.23 5.42 -9.05
C LEU A 58 5.60 4.30 -8.21
N LEU A 59 4.47 4.58 -7.58
CA LEU A 59 3.74 3.62 -6.77
C LEU A 59 3.40 2.34 -7.56
N ARG A 60 2.88 2.49 -8.78
CA ARG A 60 2.51 1.36 -9.66
C ARG A 60 3.74 0.63 -10.19
N THR A 61 4.85 1.32 -10.39
CA THR A 61 6.13 0.70 -10.78
C THR A 61 6.68 -0.15 -9.63
N ILE A 62 6.63 0.34 -8.39
CA ILE A 62 6.99 -0.43 -7.18
C ILE A 62 6.10 -1.67 -7.04
N ALA A 63 4.80 -1.53 -7.32
CA ALA A 63 3.84 -2.65 -7.28
C ALA A 63 4.00 -3.65 -8.45
N GLY A 64 4.91 -3.41 -9.38
CA GLY A 64 5.10 -4.25 -10.58
C GLY A 64 3.96 -4.17 -11.60
N LEU A 65 3.10 -3.15 -11.51
CA LEU A 65 1.97 -2.93 -12.42
C LEU A 65 2.36 -2.19 -13.70
N ILE A 66 3.47 -1.45 -13.65
CA ILE A 66 4.06 -0.71 -14.77
C ILE A 66 5.55 -1.02 -14.78
N ALA A 67 6.11 -1.31 -15.95
CA ALA A 67 7.56 -1.46 -16.10
C ALA A 67 8.23 -0.08 -15.98
N PRO A 68 9.44 0.00 -15.39
CA PRO A 68 10.24 1.22 -15.43
C PRO A 68 10.67 1.56 -16.86
N VAL A 69 10.99 2.83 -17.10
CA VAL A 69 11.58 3.29 -18.37
C VAL A 69 13.02 2.81 -18.49
N SER A 70 13.78 2.88 -17.38
CA SER A 70 15.14 2.35 -17.26
C SER A 70 15.47 2.07 -15.79
N GLY A 71 16.63 1.47 -15.53
CA GLY A 71 17.05 1.06 -14.20
C GLY A 71 16.46 -0.28 -13.77
N GLU A 72 16.63 -0.62 -12.50
CA GLU A 72 16.27 -1.94 -11.99
C GLU A 72 15.48 -1.84 -10.68
N ILE A 73 14.52 -2.76 -10.51
CA ILE A 73 13.82 -3.02 -9.25
C ILE A 73 14.12 -4.44 -8.83
N GLU A 74 14.87 -4.59 -7.75
CA GLU A 74 15.05 -5.87 -7.09
C GLU A 74 14.03 -5.97 -5.96
N ASN A 75 13.28 -7.05 -5.87
CA ASN A 75 12.34 -7.29 -4.79
C ASN A 75 12.33 -8.76 -4.36
N THR A 76 11.90 -9.01 -3.14
CA THR A 76 11.81 -10.34 -2.54
C THR A 76 10.44 -11.00 -2.78
N PHE A 77 9.52 -10.31 -3.44
CA PHE A 77 8.15 -10.76 -3.65
C PHE A 77 8.05 -11.66 -4.88
N SER A 78 7.54 -12.86 -4.72
CA SER A 78 7.42 -13.85 -5.78
C SER A 78 6.05 -14.53 -5.82
N ALA A 79 5.30 -14.46 -4.72
CA ALA A 79 4.03 -15.15 -4.60
C ALA A 79 2.83 -14.22 -4.83
N ARG A 80 1.74 -14.82 -5.26
CA ARG A 80 0.47 -14.12 -5.40
C ARG A 80 -0.03 -13.67 -4.03
N GLY A 81 -0.28 -12.37 -3.87
CA GLY A 81 -0.75 -11.78 -2.63
C GLY A 81 0.37 -11.20 -1.76
N ASP A 82 1.65 -11.33 -2.15
CA ASP A 82 2.77 -10.69 -1.45
C ASP A 82 2.66 -9.16 -1.46
N ILE A 83 1.99 -8.60 -2.47
CA ILE A 83 1.68 -7.18 -2.57
C ILE A 83 0.16 -6.98 -2.51
N GLY A 84 -0.30 -6.26 -1.50
CA GLY A 84 -1.68 -5.79 -1.37
C GLY A 84 -1.82 -4.42 -2.01
N TYR A 85 -2.76 -4.25 -2.96
CA TYR A 85 -2.96 -2.97 -3.64
C TYR A 85 -4.31 -2.36 -3.31
N ILE A 86 -4.31 -1.10 -2.87
CA ILE A 86 -5.49 -0.28 -2.62
C ILE A 86 -5.49 0.86 -3.64
N PRO A 87 -6.25 0.76 -4.74
CA PRO A 87 -6.32 1.82 -5.74
C PRO A 87 -7.17 3.00 -5.26
N GLN A 88 -6.99 4.18 -5.84
CA GLN A 88 -7.73 5.41 -5.55
C GLN A 88 -9.26 5.19 -5.59
N LYS A 89 -9.77 4.45 -6.57
CA LYS A 89 -11.19 4.08 -6.68
C LYS A 89 -11.56 2.80 -5.91
N LEU A 90 -10.75 2.39 -4.92
CA LEU A 90 -10.89 1.23 -4.05
C LEU A 90 -11.04 -0.14 -4.75
N GLY A 91 -11.52 -0.19 -5.98
CA GLY A 91 -11.67 -1.41 -6.80
C GLY A 91 -12.59 -2.47 -6.17
N LEU A 92 -13.57 -2.09 -5.36
CA LEU A 92 -14.51 -3.01 -4.72
C LEU A 92 -15.59 -3.49 -5.70
N VAL A 93 -16.04 -4.73 -5.52
CA VAL A 93 -17.18 -5.30 -6.25
C VAL A 93 -18.47 -4.74 -5.65
N ARG A 94 -19.04 -3.72 -6.28
CA ARG A 94 -20.09 -2.85 -5.72
C ARG A 94 -21.40 -3.58 -5.35
N HIS A 95 -21.77 -4.62 -6.11
CA HIS A 95 -22.99 -5.40 -5.87
C HIS A 95 -22.78 -6.58 -4.92
N SER A 96 -21.55 -6.82 -4.50
CA SER A 96 -21.19 -7.87 -3.53
C SER A 96 -21.11 -7.27 -2.13
N SER A 97 -21.32 -8.10 -1.11
CA SER A 97 -21.21 -7.67 0.28
C SER A 97 -19.78 -7.27 0.66
N ALA A 98 -19.63 -6.55 1.76
CA ALA A 98 -18.34 -6.21 2.35
C ALA A 98 -17.55 -7.49 2.66
N ARG A 99 -18.16 -8.48 3.32
CA ARG A 99 -17.58 -9.80 3.60
C ARG A 99 -17.04 -10.48 2.35
N ASN A 100 -17.83 -10.56 1.29
CA ASN A 100 -17.41 -11.19 0.04
C ASN A 100 -16.22 -10.45 -0.61
N ASN A 101 -16.19 -9.12 -0.54
CA ASN A 101 -15.04 -8.34 -1.00
C ASN A 101 -13.76 -8.69 -0.23
N ILE A 102 -13.84 -8.87 1.10
CA ILE A 102 -12.70 -9.28 1.93
C ILE A 102 -12.28 -10.71 1.59
N GLN A 103 -13.25 -11.61 1.44
CA GLN A 103 -12.99 -13.00 1.03
C GLN A 103 -12.29 -13.11 -0.32
N LEU A 104 -12.52 -12.19 -1.26
CA LEU A 104 -11.76 -12.13 -2.52
C LEU A 104 -10.26 -11.90 -2.26
N GLY A 105 -9.92 -11.06 -1.28
CA GLY A 105 -8.53 -10.91 -0.83
C GLY A 105 -7.96 -12.20 -0.25
N ALA A 106 -8.69 -12.87 0.63
CA ALA A 106 -8.27 -14.13 1.24
C ALA A 106 -8.00 -15.25 0.22
N ARG A 107 -8.68 -15.23 -0.93
CA ARG A 107 -8.46 -16.21 -2.02
C ARG A 107 -7.06 -16.15 -2.62
N THR A 108 -6.34 -15.04 -2.50
CA THR A 108 -4.94 -14.96 -2.99
C THR A 108 -4.02 -15.92 -2.24
N ARG A 109 -4.38 -16.28 -1.00
CA ARG A 109 -3.64 -17.24 -0.14
C ARG A 109 -3.92 -18.71 -0.48
N LYS A 110 -4.83 -18.99 -1.41
CA LYS A 110 -5.09 -20.32 -1.95
C LYS A 110 -4.33 -20.52 -3.26
N SER A 111 -4.16 -21.79 -3.64
CA SER A 111 -3.60 -22.14 -4.95
C SER A 111 -4.29 -21.38 -6.08
N ARG A 112 -3.55 -20.96 -7.12
CA ARG A 112 -4.08 -20.32 -8.33
C ARG A 112 -5.23 -21.13 -8.97
N PHE A 113 -5.19 -22.44 -8.82
CA PHE A 113 -6.20 -23.37 -9.37
C PHE A 113 -7.34 -23.67 -8.39
N TYR A 114 -7.38 -22.98 -7.22
CA TYR A 114 -8.47 -23.19 -6.26
C TYR A 114 -9.82 -22.75 -6.85
N PRO A 115 -10.80 -23.63 -6.96
CA PRO A 115 -12.04 -23.32 -7.67
C PRO A 115 -12.81 -22.17 -7.01
N PRO A 116 -13.38 -21.24 -7.81
CA PRO A 116 -14.06 -20.06 -7.27
C PRO A 116 -15.35 -20.38 -6.50
N PHE A 117 -15.97 -21.52 -6.78
CA PHE A 117 -17.21 -21.99 -6.13
C PHE A 117 -16.96 -22.77 -4.83
N ILE A 118 -15.71 -23.10 -4.51
CA ILE A 118 -15.35 -23.72 -3.22
C ILE A 118 -15.14 -22.63 -2.16
N GLY A 119 -15.73 -22.82 -0.98
CA GLY A 119 -15.55 -21.93 0.18
C GLY A 119 -14.09 -21.87 0.65
N LEU A 120 -13.72 -20.83 1.38
CA LEU A 120 -12.35 -20.59 1.84
C LEU A 120 -11.85 -21.62 2.87
N GLY A 121 -12.76 -22.34 3.53
CA GLY A 121 -12.48 -23.19 4.68
C GLY A 121 -12.50 -22.41 6.01
N ASP A 122 -12.67 -23.14 7.12
CA ASP A 122 -12.99 -22.53 8.43
C ASP A 122 -11.90 -21.59 8.94
N SER A 123 -10.63 -21.94 8.78
CA SER A 123 -9.51 -21.09 9.24
C SER A 123 -9.50 -19.72 8.56
N LEU A 124 -9.63 -19.66 7.22
CA LEU A 124 -9.65 -18.37 6.51
C LEU A 124 -10.94 -17.59 6.77
N ASN A 125 -12.07 -18.26 6.92
CA ASN A 125 -13.32 -17.62 7.29
C ASN A 125 -13.21 -16.98 8.69
N SER A 126 -12.64 -17.69 9.66
CA SER A 126 -12.38 -17.14 11.00
C SER A 126 -11.47 -15.92 10.97
N GLU A 127 -10.42 -15.93 10.13
CA GLU A 127 -9.56 -14.75 9.94
C GLU A 127 -10.32 -13.57 9.31
N VAL A 128 -11.21 -13.82 8.35
CA VAL A 128 -12.09 -12.80 7.76
C VAL A 128 -13.00 -12.19 8.81
N GLU A 129 -13.65 -13.02 9.66
CA GLU A 129 -14.52 -12.53 10.73
C GLU A 129 -13.75 -11.71 11.76
N SER A 130 -12.58 -12.19 12.16
CA SER A 130 -11.71 -11.47 13.10
C SER A 130 -11.31 -10.09 12.54
N LEU A 131 -10.99 -10.01 11.25
CA LEU A 131 -10.62 -8.76 10.61
C LEU A 131 -11.83 -7.81 10.48
N ILE A 132 -13.02 -8.33 10.16
CA ILE A 132 -14.28 -7.56 10.14
C ILE A 132 -14.54 -6.90 11.50
N GLN A 133 -14.36 -7.65 12.59
CA GLN A 133 -14.50 -7.12 13.95
C GLN A 133 -13.44 -6.06 14.28
N ASN A 134 -12.16 -6.35 14.00
CA ASN A 134 -11.05 -5.45 14.28
C ASN A 134 -11.15 -4.11 13.53
N LEU A 135 -11.83 -4.10 12.38
CA LEU A 135 -12.01 -2.90 11.57
C LEU A 135 -13.36 -2.20 11.82
N GLY A 136 -14.18 -2.72 12.77
CA GLY A 136 -15.45 -2.12 13.15
C GLY A 136 -16.47 -2.07 12.01
N ILE A 137 -16.53 -3.15 11.20
CA ILE A 137 -17.46 -3.25 10.06
C ILE A 137 -18.40 -4.45 10.15
N GLN A 138 -18.58 -5.01 11.35
CA GLN A 138 -19.45 -6.18 11.58
C GLN A 138 -20.90 -5.90 11.21
N ASP A 139 -21.42 -4.71 11.52
CA ASP A 139 -22.82 -4.35 11.30
C ASP A 139 -23.17 -4.20 9.81
N ILE A 140 -22.14 -4.01 8.97
CA ILE A 140 -22.29 -3.82 7.53
C ILE A 140 -21.65 -4.95 6.70
N ALA A 141 -21.20 -6.02 7.36
CA ALA A 141 -20.43 -7.06 6.72
C ALA A 141 -21.19 -7.75 5.57
N ASP A 142 -22.48 -7.92 5.72
CA ASP A 142 -23.33 -8.58 4.73
C ASP A 142 -24.05 -7.61 3.79
N GLU A 143 -23.86 -6.30 4.00
CA GLU A 143 -24.41 -5.26 3.13
C GLU A 143 -23.63 -5.11 1.83
N PRO A 144 -24.29 -4.86 0.69
CA PRO A 144 -23.62 -4.62 -0.58
C PRO A 144 -22.85 -3.31 -0.54
N VAL A 145 -21.59 -3.33 -1.05
CA VAL A 145 -20.68 -2.18 -0.98
C VAL A 145 -21.26 -0.89 -1.55
N ARG A 146 -22.16 -0.96 -2.52
CA ARG A 146 -22.78 0.21 -3.17
C ARG A 146 -23.58 1.12 -2.24
N ILE A 147 -24.07 0.60 -1.08
CA ILE A 147 -24.85 1.38 -0.11
C ILE A 147 -24.01 1.85 1.08
N LEU A 148 -22.75 1.45 1.17
CA LEU A 148 -21.85 1.83 2.24
C LEU A 148 -21.35 3.27 2.08
N SER A 149 -21.10 3.95 3.21
CA SER A 149 -20.43 5.25 3.22
C SER A 149 -19.01 5.15 2.68
N GLY A 150 -18.42 6.29 2.27
CA GLY A 150 -17.04 6.33 1.80
C GLY A 150 -16.03 5.74 2.78
N GLY A 151 -16.16 6.09 4.08
CA GLY A 151 -15.32 5.55 5.15
C GLY A 151 -15.48 4.03 5.32
N GLN A 152 -16.71 3.52 5.27
CA GLN A 152 -16.99 2.08 5.34
C GLN A 152 -16.39 1.34 4.13
N GLN A 153 -16.53 1.89 2.93
CA GLN A 153 -15.90 1.32 1.72
C GLN A 153 -14.38 1.27 1.84
N ARG A 154 -13.74 2.31 2.42
CA ARG A 154 -12.29 2.32 2.64
C ARG A 154 -11.86 1.24 3.63
N ARG A 155 -12.60 1.07 4.75
CA ARG A 155 -12.34 -0.02 5.70
C ARG A 155 -12.42 -1.39 5.03
N VAL A 156 -13.40 -1.61 4.16
CA VAL A 156 -13.53 -2.85 3.37
C VAL A 156 -12.34 -3.04 2.41
N ALA A 157 -11.90 -1.98 1.74
CA ALA A 157 -10.74 -2.05 0.83
C ALA A 157 -9.43 -2.36 1.59
N ILE A 158 -9.23 -1.74 2.75
CA ILE A 158 -8.11 -2.02 3.65
C ILE A 158 -8.18 -3.48 4.14
N ALA A 159 -9.34 -3.93 4.62
CA ALA A 159 -9.55 -5.32 5.04
C ALA A 159 -9.18 -6.31 3.93
N ARG A 160 -9.63 -6.03 2.69
CA ARG A 160 -9.33 -6.87 1.53
C ARG A 160 -7.83 -6.94 1.22
N ALA A 161 -7.09 -5.85 1.44
CA ALA A 161 -5.64 -5.85 1.28
C ALA A 161 -4.95 -6.60 2.44
N LEU A 162 -5.33 -6.34 3.68
CA LEU A 162 -4.72 -6.93 4.88
C LEU A 162 -4.93 -8.45 4.98
N ILE A 163 -6.10 -8.97 4.59
CA ILE A 163 -6.40 -10.41 4.66
C ILE A 163 -5.48 -11.26 3.78
N GLN A 164 -4.85 -10.65 2.77
CA GLN A 164 -3.84 -11.31 1.95
C GLN A 164 -2.58 -11.65 2.76
N LYS A 165 -2.36 -10.98 3.91
CA LYS A 165 -1.12 -10.98 4.69
C LYS A 165 0.08 -10.60 3.82
N PRO A 166 0.01 -9.46 3.13
CA PRO A 166 1.05 -9.05 2.20
C PRO A 166 2.30 -8.59 2.96
N GLY A 167 3.48 -8.81 2.38
CA GLY A 167 4.72 -8.20 2.85
C GLY A 167 4.80 -6.70 2.55
N LEU A 168 4.08 -6.25 1.51
CA LEU A 168 3.99 -4.85 1.09
C LEU A 168 2.54 -4.47 0.78
N ILE A 169 2.07 -3.37 1.35
CA ILE A 169 0.81 -2.71 0.97
C ILE A 169 1.16 -1.47 0.16
N VAL A 170 0.53 -1.34 -0.99
CA VAL A 170 0.66 -0.20 -1.89
C VAL A 170 -0.70 0.50 -1.98
N ALA A 171 -0.78 1.79 -1.64
CA ALA A 171 -2.04 2.51 -1.55
C ALA A 171 -1.99 3.86 -2.30
N ASP A 172 -2.91 4.05 -3.25
CA ASP A 172 -2.96 5.22 -4.13
C ASP A 172 -4.12 6.14 -3.69
N GLU A 173 -3.82 7.26 -3.01
CA GLU A 173 -4.76 8.32 -2.60
C GLU A 173 -6.05 7.78 -1.93
N PHE A 174 -5.92 6.75 -1.13
CA PHE A 174 -7.07 6.00 -0.62
C PHE A 174 -7.83 6.71 0.51
N LEU A 175 -7.26 7.77 1.11
CA LEU A 175 -7.87 8.57 2.18
C LEU A 175 -8.59 9.83 1.66
N GLY A 176 -8.49 10.15 0.38
CA GLY A 176 -9.16 11.32 -0.21
C GLY A 176 -10.69 11.31 -0.06
N GLU A 177 -11.31 12.49 -0.02
CA GLU A 177 -12.76 12.68 0.05
C GLU A 177 -13.43 12.20 1.36
N LEU A 178 -12.70 12.12 2.46
CA LEU A 178 -13.24 11.85 3.79
C LEU A 178 -13.23 13.12 4.65
N ASP A 179 -14.17 13.18 5.60
CA ASP A 179 -14.10 14.12 6.71
C ASP A 179 -12.99 13.75 7.70
N LEU A 180 -12.55 14.72 8.50
CA LEU A 180 -11.40 14.58 9.39
C LEU A 180 -11.58 13.45 10.43
N ASP A 181 -12.79 13.34 11.02
CA ASP A 181 -13.06 12.33 12.05
C ASP A 181 -12.92 10.90 11.49
N ASN A 182 -13.41 10.68 10.28
CA ASN A 182 -13.26 9.41 9.58
C ASN A 182 -11.81 9.12 9.20
N ILE A 183 -11.04 10.14 8.80
CA ILE A 183 -9.61 10.00 8.48
C ILE A 183 -8.84 9.53 9.71
N GLU A 184 -8.98 10.20 10.86
CA GLU A 184 -8.26 9.85 12.09
C GLU A 184 -8.55 8.41 12.53
N SER A 185 -9.82 8.02 12.54
CA SER A 185 -10.24 6.66 12.88
C SER A 185 -9.65 5.59 11.93
N ILE A 186 -9.56 5.89 10.63
CA ILE A 186 -8.94 4.98 9.66
C ILE A 186 -7.42 4.92 9.84
N ILE A 187 -6.78 6.04 10.12
CA ILE A 187 -5.32 6.10 10.36
C ILE A 187 -4.94 5.28 11.58
N GLU A 188 -5.65 5.46 12.70
CA GLU A 188 -5.39 4.72 13.93
C GLU A 188 -5.55 3.20 13.72
N MET A 189 -6.64 2.80 13.09
CA MET A 189 -6.91 1.42 12.74
C MET A 189 -5.81 0.85 11.82
N LEU A 190 -5.43 1.59 10.77
CA LEU A 190 -4.41 1.16 9.82
C LEU A 190 -3.05 1.00 10.50
N ARG A 191 -2.64 1.97 11.33
CA ARG A 191 -1.39 1.89 12.10
C ARG A 191 -1.34 0.65 13.00
N SER A 192 -2.43 0.38 13.73
CA SER A 192 -2.55 -0.79 14.57
C SER A 192 -2.38 -2.08 13.76
N GLN A 193 -3.06 -2.20 12.63
CA GLN A 193 -2.97 -3.40 11.78
C GLN A 193 -1.60 -3.56 11.12
N LEU A 194 -0.99 -2.50 10.64
CA LEU A 194 0.35 -2.53 10.05
C LEU A 194 1.40 -3.00 11.08
N THR A 195 1.31 -2.48 12.31
CA THR A 195 2.21 -2.87 13.41
C THR A 195 2.01 -4.35 13.80
N ASN A 196 0.77 -4.79 13.96
CA ASN A 196 0.44 -6.18 14.32
C ASN A 196 0.90 -7.19 13.27
N LEU A 197 0.87 -6.82 12.00
CA LEU A 197 1.26 -7.68 10.88
C LEU A 197 2.73 -7.50 10.48
N ASN A 198 3.46 -6.55 11.07
CA ASN A 198 4.77 -6.09 10.61
C ASN A 198 4.78 -5.82 9.09
N ALA A 199 3.69 -5.25 8.58
CA ALA A 199 3.50 -5.00 7.16
C ALA A 199 4.14 -3.67 6.76
N THR A 200 4.77 -3.66 5.59
CA THR A 200 5.31 -2.46 4.96
C THR A 200 4.21 -1.73 4.20
N LEU A 201 4.23 -0.40 4.23
CA LEU A 201 3.30 0.45 3.50
C LEU A 201 4.06 1.43 2.61
N VAL A 202 3.67 1.50 1.34
CA VAL A 202 4.01 2.63 0.45
C VAL A 202 2.72 3.24 -0.04
N MET A 203 2.51 4.52 0.21
CA MET A 203 1.28 5.21 -0.17
C MET A 203 1.54 6.52 -0.89
N VAL A 204 0.61 6.92 -1.74
CA VAL A 204 0.53 8.29 -2.28
C VAL A 204 -0.49 9.07 -1.47
N GLU A 205 -0.10 10.26 -1.03
CA GLU A 205 -1.00 11.16 -0.29
C GLU A 205 -0.76 12.62 -0.74
N HIS A 206 -1.84 13.41 -0.76
CA HIS A 206 -1.78 14.83 -1.14
C HIS A 206 -1.65 15.75 0.07
N GLN A 207 -2.21 15.37 1.19
CA GLN A 207 -2.19 16.14 2.42
C GLN A 207 -0.97 15.75 3.24
N GLU A 208 -0.02 16.69 3.38
CA GLU A 208 1.25 16.42 4.05
C GLU A 208 1.07 16.04 5.52
N ASP A 209 0.12 16.65 6.22
CA ASP A 209 -0.18 16.34 7.63
C ASP A 209 -0.66 14.89 7.78
N ILE A 210 -1.52 14.41 6.87
CA ILE A 210 -1.98 13.02 6.84
C ILE A 210 -0.81 12.09 6.50
N ALA A 211 -0.01 12.44 5.51
CA ALA A 211 1.18 11.68 5.15
C ALA A 211 2.11 11.50 6.35
N ARG A 212 2.45 12.59 7.05
CA ARG A 212 3.32 12.58 8.25
C ARG A 212 2.72 11.83 9.42
N SER A 213 1.39 11.84 9.55
CA SER A 213 0.73 11.11 10.63
C SER A 213 0.85 9.58 10.50
N ILE A 214 1.08 9.04 9.30
CA ILE A 214 1.15 7.59 9.04
C ILE A 214 2.60 7.14 8.79
N ALA A 215 3.34 7.92 8.02
CA ALA A 215 4.63 7.54 7.49
C ALA A 215 5.76 7.65 8.52
N THR A 216 6.77 6.80 8.36
CA THR A 216 8.09 6.90 9.01
C THR A 216 9.10 7.57 8.08
N ARG A 217 8.84 7.55 6.76
CA ARG A 217 9.68 8.17 5.73
C ARG A 217 8.79 8.87 4.71
N ILE A 218 9.20 10.03 4.25
CA ILE A 218 8.54 10.78 3.18
C ILE A 218 9.43 10.75 1.94
N TRP A 219 8.84 10.39 0.82
CA TRP A 219 9.44 10.53 -0.50
C TRP A 219 8.78 11.69 -1.22
N ARG A 220 9.48 12.82 -1.27
CA ARG A 220 9.02 14.00 -1.97
C ARG A 220 9.50 13.97 -3.41
N ILE A 221 8.57 14.04 -4.36
CA ILE A 221 8.92 14.24 -5.77
C ILE A 221 8.82 15.73 -6.07
N ASP A 222 9.95 16.32 -6.45
CA ASP A 222 10.06 17.71 -6.88
C ASP A 222 10.75 17.76 -8.24
N GLY A 223 10.05 18.34 -9.24
CA GLY A 223 10.50 18.30 -10.62
C GLY A 223 10.70 16.86 -11.10
N ASN A 224 11.93 16.52 -11.45
CA ASN A 224 12.32 15.21 -12.00
C ASN A 224 13.11 14.34 -11.00
N SER A 225 13.14 14.71 -9.74
CA SER A 225 13.92 14.04 -8.69
C SER A 225 13.08 13.62 -7.51
N LEU A 226 13.57 12.59 -6.80
CA LEU A 226 13.01 12.14 -5.54
C LEU A 226 13.95 12.52 -4.40
N VAL A 227 13.41 13.17 -3.38
CA VAL A 227 14.12 13.51 -2.14
C VAL A 227 13.48 12.74 -0.99
N GLU A 228 14.31 12.15 -0.16
CA GLU A 228 13.88 11.37 0.99
C GLU A 228 14.04 12.16 2.30
N GLU A 229 13.05 12.05 3.17
CA GLU A 229 13.00 12.66 4.49
C GLU A 229 12.55 11.61 5.51
N VAL A 230 13.23 11.50 6.66
CA VAL A 230 12.81 10.68 7.78
C VAL A 230 11.87 11.51 8.67
N VAL A 231 10.72 10.92 9.01
CA VAL A 231 9.75 11.55 9.93
C VAL A 231 10.15 11.15 11.35
N GLY A 232 10.52 12.18 12.12
CA GLY A 232 10.91 12.02 13.53
C GLY A 232 9.71 11.89 14.47
#